data_06ca9f406975615c2006db374f8b9fdd
#
_entry.id   06ca9f406975615c2006db374f8b9fdd
#
_cell.length_a   1.000
_cell.length_b   1.000
_cell.length_c   1.000
_cell.angle_alpha   90.00
_cell.angle_beta   90.00
_cell.angle_gamma   90.00
#
_symmetry.space_group_name_H-M   'P 1'
#
loop_
_entity.id
_entity.type
_entity.pdbx_description
1 polymer ?
#
loop_
_entity_poly.entity_id
_entity_poly.type
_entity_poly.pdbx_seq_one_letter_code
_entity_poly.pdbx_strand_id
1 'polypeptide(L)' 'ILELLIRNPKRVWSRDQLLERIWGIDFVGDTKTVDVHIRWLREKIEEEPSSPQHIRTVRGFGYRFG' A
#
# COMPACT_ATOMS: atom_id res chain seq x y z
N ILE A 1 5.65 -4.94 0.10
CA ILE A 1 4.27 -4.43 -0.03
C ILE A 1 3.65 -4.82 -1.37
N LEU A 2 4.36 -4.56 -2.47
CA LEU A 2 3.82 -4.83 -3.80
C LEU A 2 3.46 -6.30 -3.98
N GLU A 3 4.32 -7.21 -3.56
CA GLU A 3 4.06 -8.64 -3.64
C GLU A 3 2.80 -9.03 -2.89
N LEU A 4 2.62 -8.51 -1.68
CA LEU A 4 1.45 -8.77 -0.87
C LEU A 4 0.16 -8.29 -1.57
N LEU A 5 0.21 -7.12 -2.15
CA LEU A 5 -0.93 -6.54 -2.87
C LEU A 5 -1.26 -7.34 -4.12
N ILE A 6 -0.25 -7.72 -4.90
CA ILE A 6 -0.43 -8.47 -6.15
C ILE A 6 -1.01 -9.87 -5.89
N ARG A 7 -0.58 -10.52 -4.81
CA ARG A 7 -1.08 -11.86 -4.46
C ARG A 7 -2.53 -11.85 -3.98
N ASN A 8 -3.03 -10.69 -3.58
CA ASN A 8 -4.38 -10.53 -3.09
C ASN A 8 -5.09 -9.40 -3.84
N PRO A 9 -5.30 -9.56 -5.16
CA PRO A 9 -5.90 -8.49 -5.96
C PRO A 9 -7.30 -8.17 -5.46
N LYS A 10 -7.64 -6.87 -5.52
CA LYS A 10 -8.94 -6.33 -5.09
C LYS A 10 -9.19 -6.38 -3.59
N ARG A 11 -8.31 -7.01 -2.81
CA ARG A 11 -8.43 -6.98 -1.36
C ARG A 11 -8.00 -5.63 -0.82
N VAL A 12 -8.82 -5.05 0.04
CA VAL A 12 -8.49 -3.79 0.71
C VAL A 12 -7.66 -4.07 1.94
N TRP A 13 -6.51 -3.43 2.03
CA TRP A 13 -5.61 -3.52 3.16
C TRP A 13 -5.58 -2.20 3.89
N SER A 14 -5.82 -2.19 5.20
CA SER A 14 -5.63 -0.99 5.99
C SER A 14 -4.14 -0.69 6.11
N ARG A 15 -3.80 0.56 6.41
CA ARG A 15 -2.39 0.93 6.62
C ARG A 15 -1.78 0.17 7.79
N ASP A 16 -2.56 -0.05 8.85
CA ASP A 16 -2.11 -0.82 10.00
C ASP A 16 -1.84 -2.29 9.63
N GLN A 17 -2.71 -2.89 8.83
CA GLN A 17 -2.50 -4.26 8.36
C GLN A 17 -1.23 -4.37 7.52
N LEU A 18 -0.99 -3.42 6.62
CA LEU A 18 0.22 -3.41 5.80
C LEU A 18 1.46 -3.22 6.65
N LEU A 19 1.40 -2.31 7.61
CA LEU A 19 2.51 -2.06 8.52
C LEU A 19 2.87 -3.32 9.30
N GLU A 20 1.88 -3.98 9.88
CA GLU A 20 2.07 -5.20 10.65
C GLU A 20 2.62 -6.35 9.80
N ARG A 21 2.09 -6.54 8.59
CA ARG A 21 2.51 -7.63 7.69
C ARG A 21 3.92 -7.46 7.17
N ILE A 22 4.35 -6.24 6.92
CA ILE A 22 5.63 -5.97 6.28
C ILE A 22 6.73 -5.74 7.31
N TRP A 23 6.45 -5.00 8.38
CA TRP A 23 7.45 -4.64 9.40
C TRP A 23 7.31 -5.45 10.68
N GLY A 24 6.15 -6.06 10.90
CA GLY A 24 5.89 -6.88 12.07
C GLY A 24 5.12 -6.14 13.16
N ILE A 25 4.53 -6.94 14.06
CA ILE A 25 3.67 -6.42 15.12
C ILE A 25 4.43 -5.55 16.13
N ASP A 26 5.73 -5.81 16.30
CA ASP A 26 6.57 -5.08 17.24
C ASP A 26 7.18 -3.80 16.66
N PHE A 27 6.88 -3.51 15.39
CA PHE A 27 7.41 -2.31 14.77
C PHE A 27 6.82 -1.05 15.40
N VAL A 28 7.71 -0.20 15.93
CA VAL A 28 7.31 1.09 16.48
C VAL A 28 7.49 2.15 15.41
N GLY A 29 6.42 2.47 14.70
CA GLY A 29 6.46 3.44 13.62
C GLY A 29 5.08 3.95 13.29
N ASP A 30 5.05 4.90 12.37
CA ASP A 30 3.84 5.56 11.93
C ASP A 30 3.33 4.91 10.64
N THR A 31 2.01 4.89 10.46
CA THR A 31 1.38 4.45 9.22
C THR A 31 1.83 5.28 8.01
N LYS A 32 2.39 6.45 8.23
CA LYS A 32 3.00 7.26 7.17
C LYS A 32 4.13 6.51 6.45
N THR A 33 4.79 5.58 7.13
CA THR A 33 5.80 4.72 6.51
C THR A 33 5.20 3.95 5.34
N VAL A 34 3.98 3.42 5.52
CA VAL A 34 3.27 2.73 4.45
C VAL A 34 2.99 3.68 3.28
N ASP A 35 2.52 4.88 3.57
CA ASP A 35 2.18 5.86 2.54
C ASP A 35 3.41 6.23 1.69
N VAL A 36 4.57 6.37 2.31
CA VAL A 36 5.83 6.66 1.61
C VAL A 36 6.20 5.51 0.66
N HIS A 37 6.10 4.27 1.13
CA HIS A 37 6.39 3.10 0.31
C HIS A 37 5.40 2.94 -0.85
N ILE A 38 4.13 3.22 -0.61
CA ILE A 38 3.11 3.20 -1.67
C ILE A 38 3.45 4.25 -2.72
N ARG A 39 3.85 5.44 -2.32
CA ARG A 39 4.25 6.50 -3.24
C ARG A 39 5.44 6.07 -4.12
N TRP A 40 6.46 5.46 -3.50
CA TRP A 40 7.63 4.98 -4.25
C TRP A 40 7.24 3.89 -5.25
N LEU A 41 6.37 2.98 -4.86
CA LEU A 41 5.87 1.93 -5.75
C LEU A 41 5.09 2.52 -6.92
N ARG A 42 4.25 3.50 -6.67
CA ARG A 42 3.50 4.18 -7.72
C ARG A 42 4.43 4.86 -8.73
N GLU A 43 5.50 5.47 -8.26
CA GLU A 43 6.48 6.08 -9.15
C GLU A 43 7.14 5.06 -10.07
N LYS A 44 7.23 3.80 -9.65
CA LYS A 44 7.87 2.75 -10.43
C LYS A 44 6.92 2.03 -11.38
N ILE A 45 5.68 1.79 -10.99
CA ILE A 45 4.77 0.94 -11.74
C ILE A 45 3.60 1.67 -12.40
N GLU A 46 3.27 2.86 -11.92
CA GLU A 46 2.18 3.63 -12.50
C GLU A 46 2.69 4.53 -13.63
N GLU A 47 1.95 4.57 -14.71
CA GLU A 47 2.26 5.47 -15.81
C GLU A 47 2.12 6.93 -15.36
N GLU A 48 1.07 7.21 -14.59
CA GLU A 48 0.84 8.50 -13.97
C GLU A 48 0.62 8.31 -12.47
N PRO A 49 1.66 8.49 -11.62
CA PRO A 49 1.53 8.24 -10.17
C PRO A 49 0.43 9.03 -9.47
N SER A 50 0.09 10.22 -9.96
CA SER A 50 -0.98 11.03 -9.38
C SER A 50 -2.38 10.52 -9.74
N SER A 51 -2.48 9.63 -10.73
CA SER A 51 -3.72 8.97 -11.14
C SER A 51 -3.51 7.47 -11.23
N PRO A 52 -3.23 6.80 -10.10
CA PRO A 52 -2.84 5.40 -10.12
C PRO A 52 -3.94 4.48 -10.61
N GLN A 53 -3.56 3.52 -11.46
CA GLN A 53 -4.45 2.52 -12.03
C GLN A 53 -4.31 1.17 -11.33
N HIS A 54 -3.16 0.89 -10.74
CA HIS A 54 -2.83 -0.40 -10.14
C HIS A 54 -2.93 -0.39 -8.63
N ILE A 55 -2.18 0.49 -7.97
CA ILE A 55 -2.24 0.65 -6.51
C ILE A 55 -3.22 1.78 -6.22
N ARG A 56 -4.44 1.41 -5.83
CA ARG A 56 -5.51 2.38 -5.60
C ARG A 56 -5.66 2.69 -4.13
N THR A 57 -6.00 3.92 -3.83
CA THR A 57 -6.34 4.35 -2.47
C THR A 57 -7.82 4.10 -2.22
N VAL A 58 -8.11 3.43 -1.10
CA VAL A 58 -9.48 3.29 -0.61
C VAL A 58 -9.64 4.31 0.50
N ARG A 59 -10.36 5.37 0.23
CA ARG A 59 -10.50 6.51 1.13
C ARG A 59 -10.98 6.10 2.51
N GLY A 60 -10.26 6.58 3.55
CA GLY A 60 -10.58 6.28 4.92
C GLY A 60 -10.27 4.84 5.35
N PHE A 61 -9.66 4.04 4.48
CA PHE A 61 -9.38 2.63 4.75
C PHE A 61 -7.92 2.26 4.55
N GLY A 62 -7.43 2.37 3.32
CA GLY A 62 -6.07 1.97 3.00
C GLY A 62 -5.86 1.86 1.50
N TYR A 63 -5.31 0.71 1.09
CA TYR A 63 -4.90 0.50 -0.30
C TYR A 63 -5.35 -0.85 -0.82
N ARG A 64 -5.46 -0.96 -2.15
CA ARG A 64 -5.72 -2.22 -2.83
C ARG A 64 -5.04 -2.24 -4.20
N PHE A 65 -4.82 -3.43 -4.72
CA PHE A 65 -4.29 -3.63 -6.08
C PHE A 65 -5.45 -4.02 -7.01
N GLY A 66 -5.57 -3.28 -8.10
CA GLY A 66 -6.62 -3.58 -9.10
C GLY A 66 -7.90 -2.77 -9.01
#